data_d84b19dface0882a062c811a15fafee1
#
_entry.id   d84b19dface0882a062c811a15fafee1
#
_cell.length_a   1.000
_cell.length_b   1.000
_cell.length_c   1.000
_cell.angle_alpha   90.00
_cell.angle_beta   90.00
_cell.angle_gamma   90.00
#
_symmetry.space_group_name_H-M   'P 1'
#
loop_
_entity.id
_entity.type
_entity.pdbx_description
1 polymer ?
#
loop_
_entity_poly.entity_id
_entity_poly.type
_entity_poly.pdbx_seq_one_letter_code
_entity_poly.pdbx_strand_id
1 'polypeptide(L)'
;MKKITRRSFLAVCGTVAAAAALTACGGSASSASTTASSVASAASSTAEKAAGTLSGNVATGGSTSMKNVIAALTEGFAEVEPGVTVSYDPTGSGAGITGATDKTLDIGLSSRALKDDEKNDVDGTTVALDGIAIIVNKDSKVADLTVDQLKQMFTGEITNWFEVGGDDGEIVLIGREAGSGTRDGFESIVDVKDSCKYAQELTATGAVISAVEANPLAIGYASLSAVGDTVAMVTVEGVECSEDTVKDGSYKIQRPFVFVTNKSVALSEQAQAFVDFATSKDAADLIRTAGAVPVNE
;
A
#
# COMPACT_ATOMS: atom_id res chain seq x y z
N MET A 1 16.91 -32.69 8.21
CA MET A 1 17.75 -31.55 7.83
C MET A 1 18.53 -31.90 6.57
N LYS A 2 18.07 -31.47 5.40
CA LYS A 2 18.82 -31.58 4.14
C LYS A 2 18.87 -30.19 3.51
N LYS A 3 20.07 -29.64 3.43
CA LYS A 3 20.37 -28.38 2.77
C LYS A 3 20.20 -28.57 1.27
N ILE A 4 19.34 -27.79 0.63
CA ILE A 4 19.20 -27.72 -0.82
C ILE A 4 20.12 -26.62 -1.33
N THR A 5 21.13 -27.04 -2.06
CA THR A 5 22.16 -26.19 -2.64
C THR A 5 21.66 -25.61 -3.97
N ARG A 6 21.83 -24.29 -4.12
CA ARG A 6 21.60 -23.53 -5.35
C ARG A 6 22.62 -23.95 -6.45
N ARG A 7 22.30 -24.94 -7.25
CA ARG A 7 23.00 -25.20 -8.53
C ARG A 7 22.27 -26.34 -9.25
N SER A 8 21.49 -26.02 -10.25
CA SER A 8 21.16 -26.87 -11.41
C SER A 8 19.92 -26.33 -12.12
N PHE A 9 20.07 -25.29 -12.91
CA PHE A 9 19.20 -25.04 -14.07
C PHE A 9 20.03 -24.29 -15.12
N LEU A 10 20.86 -25.05 -15.82
CA LEU A 10 21.46 -24.63 -17.09
C LEU A 10 21.60 -25.89 -17.95
N ALA A 11 21.08 -25.79 -19.13
CA ALA A 11 21.22 -26.68 -20.29
C ALA A 11 19.96 -27.48 -20.66
N VAL A 12 19.16 -26.92 -21.60
CA VAL A 12 18.80 -27.63 -22.83
C VAL A 12 18.65 -26.58 -23.94
N CYS A 13 19.70 -26.37 -24.71
CA CYS A 13 19.64 -25.79 -26.05
C CYS A 13 19.29 -26.93 -27.00
N GLY A 14 18.22 -26.78 -27.76
CA GLY A 14 17.85 -27.67 -28.88
C GLY A 14 17.55 -26.84 -30.10
N THR A 15 18.55 -26.71 -30.98
CA THR A 15 18.48 -26.13 -32.32
C THR A 15 17.71 -27.04 -33.25
N VAL A 16 16.74 -26.51 -34.00
CA VAL A 16 16.35 -27.07 -35.30
C VAL A 16 16.24 -25.94 -36.30
N ALA A 17 17.18 -25.96 -37.26
CA ALA A 17 17.17 -25.21 -38.50
C ALA A 17 16.75 -26.13 -39.63
N ALA A 18 15.92 -25.65 -40.54
CA ALA A 18 15.81 -26.07 -41.95
C ALA A 18 14.86 -25.07 -42.64
N ALA A 19 15.33 -24.15 -43.45
CA ALA A 19 15.78 -24.21 -44.82
C ALA A 19 14.63 -24.33 -45.85
N ALA A 20 14.37 -23.19 -46.46
CA ALA A 20 14.29 -22.81 -47.88
C ALA A 20 13.50 -23.68 -48.86
N ALA A 21 12.66 -23.05 -49.66
CA ALA A 21 12.93 -22.91 -51.10
C ALA A 21 11.84 -22.08 -51.82
N LEU A 22 12.32 -21.16 -52.60
CA LEU A 22 11.64 -20.41 -53.66
C LEU A 22 11.10 -21.30 -54.76
N THR A 23 9.97 -20.93 -55.38
CA THR A 23 9.95 -20.81 -56.84
C THR A 23 8.76 -19.99 -57.33
N ALA A 24 9.01 -19.25 -58.35
CA ALA A 24 8.22 -18.23 -58.99
C ALA A 24 7.35 -18.75 -60.16
N CYS A 25 6.58 -17.81 -60.72
CA CYS A 25 5.98 -17.70 -62.06
C CYS A 25 4.54 -18.20 -62.23
N GLY A 26 3.62 -17.28 -62.39
CA GLY A 26 3.20 -16.85 -63.74
C GLY A 26 1.83 -17.34 -64.17
N GLY A 27 0.91 -16.43 -64.58
CA GLY A 27 -0.13 -16.78 -65.50
C GLY A 27 -1.56 -16.34 -65.16
N SER A 28 -2.05 -15.49 -65.96
CA SER A 28 -3.29 -14.73 -66.08
C SER A 28 -4.62 -15.50 -66.07
N ALA A 29 -5.64 -14.76 -65.62
CA ALA A 29 -7.03 -14.62 -66.11
C ALA A 29 -8.01 -15.79 -66.02
N SER A 30 -9.09 -15.62 -65.33
CA SER A 30 -10.45 -15.40 -65.84
C SER A 30 -11.52 -15.67 -64.79
N SER A 31 -12.50 -14.81 -64.81
CA SER A 31 -13.76 -14.73 -64.09
C SER A 31 -14.51 -16.03 -63.85
N ALA A 32 -15.08 -16.19 -62.64
CA ALA A 32 -16.43 -16.71 -62.43
C ALA A 32 -16.94 -16.43 -61.00
N SER A 33 -18.06 -15.75 -60.98
CA SER A 33 -18.90 -15.55 -59.78
C SER A 33 -19.43 -16.87 -59.27
N THR A 34 -19.39 -17.07 -57.95
CA THR A 34 -20.46 -17.82 -57.25
C THR A 34 -20.48 -17.47 -55.75
N THR A 35 -21.65 -17.13 -55.35
CA THR A 35 -22.13 -16.97 -53.99
C THR A 35 -21.76 -18.12 -53.05
N ALA A 36 -21.26 -17.86 -51.88
CA ALA A 36 -21.42 -18.77 -50.76
C ALA A 36 -21.21 -18.09 -49.41
N SER A 37 -22.28 -18.08 -48.67
CA SER A 37 -22.42 -18.28 -47.22
C SER A 37 -21.33 -17.79 -46.27
N SER A 38 -21.70 -16.77 -45.55
CA SER A 38 -21.13 -16.36 -44.28
C SER A 38 -21.23 -17.46 -43.21
N VAL A 39 -20.11 -18.02 -42.81
CA VAL A 39 -19.95 -18.66 -41.50
C VAL A 39 -19.15 -17.71 -40.67
N ALA A 40 -19.87 -17.02 -39.77
CA ALA A 40 -19.28 -16.25 -38.70
C ALA A 40 -18.60 -17.23 -37.72
N SER A 41 -17.30 -17.44 -37.89
CA SER A 41 -16.48 -17.97 -36.78
C SER A 41 -16.35 -16.90 -35.76
N ALA A 42 -17.03 -17.07 -34.62
CA ALA A 42 -16.75 -16.34 -33.40
C ALA A 42 -15.32 -16.72 -32.99
N ALA A 43 -14.36 -15.91 -33.38
CA ALA A 43 -13.03 -15.91 -32.78
C ALA A 43 -13.20 -15.32 -31.40
N SER A 44 -13.19 -16.19 -30.39
CA SER A 44 -12.95 -15.82 -29.00
C SER A 44 -11.54 -15.23 -28.95
N SER A 45 -11.44 -13.90 -29.00
CA SER A 45 -10.19 -13.22 -28.75
C SER A 45 -9.96 -13.28 -27.22
N THR A 46 -9.22 -14.31 -26.77
CA THR A 46 -8.37 -14.15 -25.61
C THR A 46 -7.38 -13.05 -25.98
N ALA A 47 -7.65 -11.83 -25.51
CA ALA A 47 -6.67 -10.77 -25.57
C ALA A 47 -5.50 -11.22 -24.69
N GLU A 48 -4.44 -11.76 -25.30
CA GLU A 48 -3.13 -11.74 -24.69
C GLU A 48 -2.84 -10.26 -24.41
N LYS A 49 -2.78 -9.93 -23.09
CA LYS A 49 -2.37 -8.60 -22.63
C LYS A 49 -0.97 -8.40 -23.21
N ALA A 50 -0.84 -7.54 -24.22
CA ALA A 50 0.44 -7.20 -24.80
C ALA A 50 1.33 -6.68 -23.67
N ALA A 51 2.52 -7.26 -23.50
CA ALA A 51 3.51 -6.76 -22.55
C ALA A 51 3.74 -5.28 -22.82
N GLY A 52 3.78 -4.48 -21.74
CA GLY A 52 3.75 -3.03 -21.81
C GLY A 52 4.85 -2.43 -22.68
N THR A 53 4.49 -1.33 -23.30
CA THR A 53 5.36 -0.56 -24.20
C THR A 53 5.93 0.68 -23.54
N LEU A 54 5.51 0.97 -22.29
CA LEU A 54 5.93 2.15 -21.57
C LEU A 54 7.35 1.99 -21.02
N SER A 55 8.04 3.12 -20.87
CA SER A 55 9.36 3.15 -20.27
C SER A 55 9.58 4.47 -19.51
N GLY A 56 10.44 4.46 -18.51
CA GLY A 56 10.78 5.64 -17.74
C GLY A 56 10.70 5.41 -16.23
N ASN A 57 10.66 6.49 -15.48
CA ASN A 57 10.54 6.45 -14.01
C ASN A 57 9.26 7.13 -13.56
N VAL A 58 8.63 6.56 -12.51
CA VAL A 58 7.55 7.17 -11.74
C VAL A 58 8.11 7.49 -10.35
N ALA A 59 8.24 8.77 -10.04
CA ALA A 59 8.74 9.23 -8.75
C ALA A 59 7.60 9.26 -7.74
N THR A 60 7.65 8.39 -6.71
CA THR A 60 6.68 8.38 -5.62
C THR A 60 7.35 8.65 -4.28
N GLY A 61 6.63 9.22 -3.32
CA GLY A 61 7.17 9.46 -1.99
C GLY A 61 6.09 9.89 -1.00
N GLY A 62 6.42 9.79 0.27
CA GLY A 62 5.52 10.20 1.35
C GLY A 62 5.32 9.14 2.44
N SER A 63 4.09 8.71 2.66
CA SER A 63 3.69 7.86 3.78
C SER A 63 4.58 6.64 3.99
N THR A 64 5.22 6.55 5.16
CA THR A 64 6.02 5.39 5.57
C THR A 64 5.18 4.14 5.86
N SER A 65 3.88 4.30 6.12
CA SER A 65 2.93 3.20 6.34
C SER A 65 2.60 2.45 5.04
N MET A 66 2.73 3.10 3.89
CA MET A 66 2.43 2.48 2.59
C MET A 66 3.57 1.63 2.03
N LYS A 67 4.69 1.50 2.75
CA LYS A 67 5.90 0.81 2.27
C LYS A 67 5.62 -0.57 1.67
N ASN A 68 4.89 -1.43 2.38
CA ASN A 68 4.61 -2.79 1.93
C ASN A 68 3.67 -2.80 0.73
N VAL A 69 2.65 -1.95 0.74
CA VAL A 69 1.69 -1.81 -0.39
C VAL A 69 2.41 -1.31 -1.64
N ILE A 70 3.25 -0.26 -1.52
CA ILE A 70 4.00 0.27 -2.66
C ILE A 70 5.00 -0.75 -3.19
N ALA A 71 5.67 -1.50 -2.33
CA ALA A 71 6.59 -2.56 -2.75
C ALA A 71 5.86 -3.63 -3.58
N ALA A 72 4.71 -4.13 -3.09
CA ALA A 72 3.89 -5.13 -3.78
C ALA A 72 3.34 -4.60 -5.11
N LEU A 73 2.82 -3.35 -5.13
CA LEU A 73 2.33 -2.72 -6.35
C LEU A 73 3.45 -2.48 -7.38
N THR A 74 4.64 -2.09 -6.93
CA THR A 74 5.80 -1.89 -7.81
C THR A 74 6.25 -3.21 -8.45
N GLU A 75 6.31 -4.28 -7.66
CA GLU A 75 6.66 -5.61 -8.16
C GLU A 75 5.63 -6.12 -9.17
N GLY A 76 4.33 -6.05 -8.85
CA GLY A 76 3.29 -6.46 -9.78
C GLY A 76 3.20 -5.58 -11.03
N PHE A 77 3.44 -4.26 -10.91
CA PHE A 77 3.45 -3.37 -12.06
C PHE A 77 4.62 -3.65 -13.02
N ALA A 78 5.77 -4.06 -12.49
CA ALA A 78 6.92 -4.43 -13.33
C ALA A 78 6.66 -5.68 -14.19
N GLU A 79 5.71 -6.55 -13.82
CA GLU A 79 5.26 -7.67 -14.67
C GLU A 79 4.39 -7.18 -15.86
N VAL A 80 3.68 -6.05 -15.67
CA VAL A 80 2.79 -5.47 -16.68
C VAL A 80 3.55 -4.51 -17.59
N GLU A 81 4.39 -3.65 -17.02
CA GLU A 81 5.17 -2.60 -17.67
C GLU A 81 6.65 -2.71 -17.31
N PRO A 82 7.39 -3.71 -17.84
CA PRO A 82 8.78 -4.00 -17.43
C PRO A 82 9.78 -2.90 -17.77
N GLY A 83 9.40 -1.94 -18.64
CA GLY A 83 10.22 -0.77 -18.97
C GLY A 83 10.08 0.39 -18.01
N VAL A 84 9.15 0.32 -17.04
CA VAL A 84 8.89 1.39 -16.08
C VAL A 84 9.49 1.04 -14.72
N THR A 85 10.19 2.01 -14.13
CA THR A 85 10.69 1.92 -12.75
C THR A 85 9.85 2.81 -11.85
N VAL A 86 9.36 2.29 -10.74
CA VAL A 86 8.68 3.09 -9.70
C VAL A 86 9.64 3.28 -8.54
N SER A 87 10.02 4.53 -8.26
CA SER A 87 10.85 4.87 -7.10
C SER A 87 9.98 5.29 -5.93
N TYR A 88 10.41 4.98 -4.70
CA TYR A 88 9.67 5.32 -3.48
C TYR A 88 10.59 5.92 -2.42
N ASP A 89 10.25 7.13 -1.94
CA ASP A 89 10.95 7.83 -0.85
C ASP A 89 10.03 7.98 0.38
N PRO A 90 10.29 7.27 1.50
CA PRO A 90 9.44 7.25 2.70
C PRO A 90 9.66 8.47 3.61
N THR A 91 9.09 9.61 3.27
CA THR A 91 9.30 10.91 3.93
C THR A 91 8.13 11.40 4.81
N GLY A 92 7.05 10.62 4.90
CA GLY A 92 5.83 11.01 5.63
C GLY A 92 4.76 11.61 4.72
N SER A 93 3.46 11.49 5.11
CA SER A 93 2.33 11.88 4.27
C SER A 93 2.32 13.36 3.90
N GLY A 94 2.67 14.24 4.85
CA GLY A 94 2.76 15.68 4.60
C GLY A 94 3.78 16.01 3.51
N ALA A 95 4.98 15.40 3.58
CA ALA A 95 6.02 15.59 2.57
C ALA A 95 5.59 15.02 1.20
N GLY A 96 4.87 13.88 1.19
CA GLY A 96 4.30 13.32 -0.05
C GLY A 96 3.29 14.25 -0.71
N ILE A 97 2.37 14.84 0.08
CA ILE A 97 1.38 15.80 -0.43
C ILE A 97 2.09 17.06 -0.96
N THR A 98 3.04 17.62 -0.20
CA THR A 98 3.85 18.76 -0.64
C THR A 98 4.61 18.43 -1.93
N GLY A 99 5.25 17.26 -2.01
CA GLY A 99 5.98 16.83 -3.20
C GLY A 99 5.10 16.73 -4.46
N ALA A 100 3.86 16.27 -4.33
CA ALA A 100 2.89 16.30 -5.41
C ALA A 100 2.44 17.71 -5.78
N THR A 101 2.22 18.57 -4.77
CA THR A 101 1.87 19.99 -4.98
C THR A 101 2.99 20.73 -5.73
N ASP A 102 4.24 20.53 -5.31
CA ASP A 102 5.42 21.20 -5.88
C ASP A 102 5.94 20.51 -7.16
N LYS A 103 5.30 19.38 -7.57
CA LYS A 103 5.67 18.61 -8.77
C LYS A 103 7.08 18.01 -8.71
N THR A 104 7.60 17.78 -7.52
CA THR A 104 8.86 17.05 -7.29
C THR A 104 8.65 15.54 -7.24
N LEU A 105 7.40 15.11 -7.05
CA LEU A 105 6.93 13.74 -7.17
C LEU A 105 5.84 13.68 -8.25
N ASP A 106 5.81 12.60 -9.01
CA ASP A 106 4.70 12.29 -9.91
C ASP A 106 3.45 11.91 -9.12
N ILE A 107 3.65 11.12 -8.03
CA ILE A 107 2.59 10.66 -7.14
C ILE A 107 3.06 10.80 -5.70
N GLY A 108 2.39 11.65 -4.92
CA GLY A 108 2.53 11.71 -3.48
C GLY A 108 1.77 10.57 -2.81
N LEU A 109 2.28 10.08 -1.69
CA LEU A 109 1.68 8.98 -0.93
C LEU A 109 1.19 9.48 0.43
N SER A 110 -0.10 9.35 0.69
CA SER A 110 -0.71 9.75 1.94
C SER A 110 -1.45 8.59 2.62
N SER A 111 -1.26 8.45 3.92
CA SER A 111 -2.03 7.53 4.77
C SER A 111 -3.08 8.27 5.61
N ARG A 112 -3.66 9.28 5.05
CA ARG A 112 -4.85 10.00 5.49
C ARG A 112 -5.56 10.64 4.30
N ALA A 113 -6.82 10.99 4.49
CA ALA A 113 -7.52 11.82 3.51
C ALA A 113 -6.85 13.20 3.37
N LEU A 114 -7.02 13.82 2.21
CA LEU A 114 -6.59 15.20 1.98
C LEU A 114 -7.43 16.16 2.82
N LYS A 115 -6.78 17.18 3.38
CA LYS A 115 -7.44 18.31 4.02
C LYS A 115 -8.09 19.20 2.96
N ASP A 116 -9.05 20.03 3.36
CA ASP A 116 -9.81 20.85 2.39
C ASP A 116 -8.94 21.90 1.68
N ASP A 117 -7.95 22.44 2.37
CA ASP A 117 -6.96 23.35 1.79
C ASP A 117 -6.04 22.66 0.78
N GLU A 118 -5.64 21.40 1.06
CA GLU A 118 -4.81 20.61 0.16
C GLU A 118 -5.52 20.27 -1.16
N LYS A 119 -6.84 20.04 -1.10
CA LYS A 119 -7.69 19.74 -2.26
C LYS A 119 -7.76 20.86 -3.30
N ASN A 120 -7.24 22.05 -3.02
CA ASN A 120 -7.17 23.12 -4.00
C ASN A 120 -6.14 22.82 -5.09
N ASP A 121 -5.02 22.19 -4.73
CA ASP A 121 -3.84 22.02 -5.59
C ASP A 121 -3.66 20.56 -6.06
N VAL A 122 -4.17 19.60 -5.30
CA VAL A 122 -3.98 18.17 -5.58
C VAL A 122 -5.30 17.38 -5.54
N ASP A 123 -5.34 16.28 -6.28
CA ASP A 123 -6.36 15.25 -6.23
C ASP A 123 -5.87 14.03 -5.45
N GLY A 124 -6.80 13.36 -4.78
CA GLY A 124 -6.54 12.14 -4.02
C GLY A 124 -7.30 10.95 -4.56
N THR A 125 -6.60 9.90 -4.94
CA THR A 125 -7.18 8.61 -5.35
C THR A 125 -6.96 7.58 -4.24
N THR A 126 -8.03 7.10 -3.61
CA THR A 126 -7.94 6.04 -2.60
C THR A 126 -7.60 4.72 -3.28
N VAL A 127 -6.51 4.07 -2.85
CA VAL A 127 -6.06 2.79 -3.39
C VAL A 127 -6.32 1.62 -2.45
N ALA A 128 -6.36 1.89 -1.13
CA ALA A 128 -6.65 0.88 -0.12
C ALA A 128 -7.20 1.53 1.17
N LEU A 129 -7.76 0.71 2.06
CA LEU A 129 -8.00 1.07 3.46
C LEU A 129 -6.96 0.38 4.34
N ASP A 130 -6.64 0.98 5.47
CA ASP A 130 -5.66 0.48 6.43
C ASP A 130 -6.13 0.71 7.86
N GLY A 131 -6.00 -0.32 8.70
CA GLY A 131 -6.21 -0.21 10.13
C GLY A 131 -5.03 0.48 10.82
N ILE A 132 -5.29 1.39 11.74
CA ILE A 132 -4.28 1.90 12.66
C ILE A 132 -4.31 1.02 13.89
N ALA A 133 -3.47 0.00 13.93
CA ALA A 133 -3.38 -0.94 15.03
C ALA A 133 -2.77 -0.26 16.27
N ILE A 134 -3.37 -0.48 17.43
CA ILE A 134 -2.80 -0.13 18.72
C ILE A 134 -1.84 -1.25 19.10
N ILE A 135 -0.58 -0.92 19.31
CA ILE A 135 0.49 -1.88 19.56
C ILE A 135 1.11 -1.68 20.92
N VAL A 136 1.39 -2.79 21.59
CA VAL A 136 2.07 -2.85 22.88
C VAL A 136 3.20 -3.87 22.84
N ASN A 137 4.08 -3.84 23.80
CA ASN A 137 5.08 -4.90 23.96
C ASN A 137 4.41 -6.26 24.20
N LYS A 138 5.03 -7.34 23.73
CA LYS A 138 4.50 -8.72 23.92
C LYS A 138 4.30 -9.16 25.35
N ASP A 139 5.04 -8.56 26.28
CA ASP A 139 4.93 -8.85 27.71
C ASP A 139 3.74 -8.11 28.38
N SER A 140 3.06 -7.22 27.63
CA SER A 140 1.87 -6.52 28.14
C SER A 140 0.72 -7.50 28.39
N LYS A 141 0.02 -7.29 29.53
CA LYS A 141 -1.18 -8.06 29.90
C LYS A 141 -2.48 -7.42 29.41
N VAL A 142 -2.41 -6.21 28.87
CA VAL A 142 -3.58 -5.50 28.36
C VAL A 142 -3.92 -6.04 26.98
N ALA A 143 -5.14 -6.61 26.85
CA ALA A 143 -5.61 -7.21 25.63
C ALA A 143 -6.67 -6.37 24.90
N ASP A 144 -7.36 -5.47 25.61
CA ASP A 144 -8.42 -4.61 25.07
C ASP A 144 -8.35 -3.22 25.69
N LEU A 145 -8.65 -2.20 24.88
CA LEU A 145 -8.76 -0.81 25.31
C LEU A 145 -9.97 -0.17 24.66
N THR A 146 -10.68 0.68 25.40
CA THR A 146 -11.72 1.52 24.80
C THR A 146 -11.10 2.76 24.13
N VAL A 147 -11.84 3.38 23.20
CA VAL A 147 -11.41 4.66 22.58
C VAL A 147 -11.24 5.73 23.66
N ASP A 148 -12.10 5.77 24.67
CA ASP A 148 -11.99 6.70 25.80
C ASP A 148 -10.73 6.46 26.64
N GLN A 149 -10.36 5.20 26.89
CA GLN A 149 -9.10 4.88 27.57
C GLN A 149 -7.88 5.31 26.74
N LEU A 150 -7.90 5.05 25.43
CA LEU A 150 -6.85 5.55 24.54
C LEU A 150 -6.74 7.08 24.61
N LYS A 151 -7.87 7.79 24.58
CA LYS A 151 -7.91 9.25 24.74
C LYS A 151 -7.26 9.68 26.05
N GLN A 152 -7.67 9.11 27.18
CA GLN A 152 -7.15 9.45 28.49
C GLN A 152 -5.66 9.10 28.64
N MET A 153 -5.20 7.97 28.08
CA MET A 153 -3.79 7.59 28.06
C MET A 153 -2.95 8.60 27.25
N PHE A 154 -3.37 8.90 26.02
CA PHE A 154 -2.59 9.77 25.16
C PHE A 154 -2.62 11.24 25.58
N THR A 155 -3.64 11.70 26.32
CA THR A 155 -3.69 13.03 26.95
C THR A 155 -2.99 13.10 28.30
N GLY A 156 -2.58 11.95 28.87
CA GLY A 156 -1.89 11.86 30.15
C GLY A 156 -2.80 11.94 31.38
N GLU A 157 -4.08 11.64 31.22
CA GLU A 157 -5.05 11.47 32.34
C GLU A 157 -4.88 10.09 32.97
N ILE A 158 -4.67 9.03 32.16
CA ILE A 158 -4.24 7.71 32.61
C ILE A 158 -2.74 7.61 32.34
N THR A 159 -1.96 7.37 33.38
CA THR A 159 -0.49 7.34 33.28
C THR A 159 0.13 6.01 33.70
N ASN A 160 -0.65 5.12 34.29
CA ASN A 160 -0.18 3.85 34.80
C ASN A 160 -0.99 2.69 34.17
N TRP A 161 -0.29 1.65 33.72
CA TRP A 161 -0.89 0.45 33.14
C TRP A 161 -1.88 -0.24 34.08
N PHE A 162 -1.69 -0.15 35.39
CA PHE A 162 -2.60 -0.71 36.40
C PHE A 162 -4.04 -0.15 36.23
N GLU A 163 -4.18 1.10 35.82
CA GLU A 163 -5.49 1.76 35.66
C GLU A 163 -6.34 1.14 34.51
N VAL A 164 -5.69 0.41 33.59
CA VAL A 164 -6.33 -0.26 32.47
C VAL A 164 -6.16 -1.79 32.50
N GLY A 165 -5.85 -2.33 33.70
CA GLY A 165 -5.78 -3.79 33.93
C GLY A 165 -4.43 -4.43 33.59
N GLY A 166 -3.40 -3.64 33.38
CA GLY A 166 -2.03 -4.10 33.22
C GLY A 166 -1.28 -4.22 34.57
N ASP A 167 0.02 -4.50 34.48
CA ASP A 167 0.91 -4.47 35.64
C ASP A 167 1.21 -3.02 36.06
N ASP A 168 1.62 -2.82 37.34
CA ASP A 168 2.03 -1.51 37.82
C ASP A 168 3.26 -1.01 37.07
N GLY A 169 3.13 0.13 36.39
CA GLY A 169 4.19 0.74 35.59
C GLY A 169 3.70 1.97 34.84
N GLU A 170 4.59 2.97 34.70
CA GLU A 170 4.29 4.20 33.97
C GLU A 170 4.17 3.93 32.45
N ILE A 171 3.10 4.40 31.82
CA ILE A 171 2.85 4.24 30.41
C ILE A 171 3.83 5.10 29.60
N VAL A 172 4.52 4.48 28.64
CA VAL A 172 5.43 5.17 27.72
C VAL A 172 4.78 5.31 26.35
N LEU A 173 4.34 6.51 26.00
CA LEU A 173 3.64 6.80 24.77
C LEU A 173 4.63 7.00 23.60
N ILE A 174 4.57 6.12 22.61
CA ILE A 174 5.39 6.22 21.40
C ILE A 174 4.50 6.66 20.23
N GLY A 175 4.81 7.82 19.67
CA GLY A 175 4.07 8.41 18.57
C GLY A 175 4.91 8.67 17.33
N ARG A 176 4.29 9.38 16.40
CA ARG A 176 4.90 9.80 15.15
C ARG A 176 5.12 11.31 15.16
N GLU A 177 6.08 11.76 14.35
CA GLU A 177 6.34 13.19 14.12
C GLU A 177 5.15 13.92 13.49
N ALA A 178 5.15 15.24 13.55
CA ALA A 178 4.22 16.08 12.82
C ALA A 178 4.35 15.83 11.29
N GLY A 179 3.22 15.82 10.58
CA GLY A 179 3.16 15.48 9.15
C GLY A 179 3.02 13.99 8.85
N SER A 180 3.04 13.13 9.88
CA SER A 180 2.68 11.73 9.73
C SER A 180 1.18 11.55 9.53
N GLY A 181 0.77 10.95 8.41
CA GLY A 181 -0.64 10.61 8.18
C GLY A 181 -1.19 9.58 9.18
N THR A 182 -0.32 8.75 9.78
CA THR A 182 -0.74 7.83 10.86
C THR A 182 -1.07 8.58 12.13
N ARG A 183 -0.25 9.57 12.51
CA ARG A 183 -0.53 10.46 13.63
C ARG A 183 -1.82 11.24 13.40
N ASP A 184 -1.94 11.91 12.24
CA ASP A 184 -3.13 12.70 11.90
C ASP A 184 -4.41 11.84 11.96
N GLY A 185 -4.35 10.60 11.43
CA GLY A 185 -5.48 9.67 11.45
C GLY A 185 -5.83 9.22 12.87
N PHE A 186 -4.86 8.75 13.64
CA PHE A 186 -5.04 8.33 15.03
C PHE A 186 -5.60 9.45 15.90
N GLU A 187 -4.92 10.61 15.93
CA GLU A 187 -5.31 11.74 16.77
C GLU A 187 -6.69 12.29 16.42
N SER A 188 -7.06 12.26 15.14
CA SER A 188 -8.39 12.70 14.69
C SER A 188 -9.50 11.75 15.11
N ILE A 189 -9.27 10.42 15.02
CA ILE A 189 -10.29 9.41 15.32
C ILE A 189 -10.49 9.26 16.83
N VAL A 190 -9.39 9.32 17.60
CA VAL A 190 -9.40 9.24 19.07
C VAL A 190 -9.76 10.59 19.71
N ASP A 191 -9.89 11.65 18.92
CA ASP A 191 -10.19 13.03 19.38
C ASP A 191 -9.16 13.57 20.39
N VAL A 192 -7.87 13.45 20.03
CA VAL A 192 -6.73 13.89 20.85
C VAL A 192 -5.77 14.81 20.08
N LYS A 193 -6.26 15.44 19.02
CA LYS A 193 -5.43 16.26 18.13
C LYS A 193 -4.66 17.32 18.91
N ASP A 194 -3.35 17.39 18.68
CA ASP A 194 -2.42 18.34 19.27
C ASP A 194 -2.34 18.30 20.82
N SER A 195 -2.92 17.25 21.47
CA SER A 195 -2.95 17.12 22.94
C SER A 195 -2.18 15.91 23.49
N CYS A 196 -1.65 15.07 22.60
CA CYS A 196 -0.91 13.88 23.01
C CYS A 196 0.40 14.20 23.74
N LYS A 197 0.70 13.40 24.77
CA LYS A 197 1.89 13.53 25.64
C LYS A 197 2.94 12.47 25.26
N TYR A 198 3.36 12.44 24.01
CA TYR A 198 4.36 11.47 23.56
C TYR A 198 5.67 11.59 24.33
N ALA A 199 6.19 10.46 24.80
CA ALA A 199 7.55 10.33 25.33
C ALA A 199 8.58 10.35 24.18
N GLN A 200 8.19 9.81 23.00
CA GLN A 200 9.00 9.84 21.78
C GLN A 200 8.13 10.08 20.57
N GLU A 201 8.62 10.92 19.66
CA GLU A 201 8.05 11.14 18.33
C GLU A 201 9.03 10.64 17.26
N LEU A 202 8.61 9.67 16.47
CA LEU A 202 9.49 8.94 15.54
C LEU A 202 9.09 9.16 14.07
N THR A 203 10.09 9.17 13.19
CA THR A 203 9.91 9.57 11.79
C THR A 203 9.40 8.44 10.86
N ALA A 204 9.36 7.19 11.33
CA ALA A 204 8.95 6.06 10.51
C ALA A 204 8.06 5.08 11.27
N THR A 205 7.14 4.42 10.57
CA THR A 205 6.25 3.38 11.13
C THR A 205 7.06 2.25 11.78
N GLY A 206 8.11 1.75 11.11
CA GLY A 206 8.96 0.70 11.65
C GLY A 206 9.72 1.12 12.91
N ALA A 207 10.08 2.41 13.05
CA ALA A 207 10.74 2.91 14.25
C ALA A 207 9.81 2.89 15.47
N VAL A 208 8.51 3.17 15.30
CA VAL A 208 7.50 3.03 16.37
C VAL A 208 7.41 1.56 16.81
N ILE A 209 7.30 0.63 15.87
CA ILE A 209 7.24 -0.80 16.17
C ILE A 209 8.47 -1.24 16.96
N SER A 210 9.68 -0.87 16.51
CA SER A 210 10.92 -1.22 17.21
C SER A 210 11.01 -0.59 18.61
N ALA A 211 10.53 0.64 18.80
CA ALA A 211 10.54 1.28 20.11
C ALA A 211 9.55 0.61 21.09
N VAL A 212 8.39 0.17 20.61
CA VAL A 212 7.41 -0.59 21.41
C VAL A 212 7.94 -1.99 21.73
N GLU A 213 8.57 -2.68 20.75
CA GLU A 213 9.23 -3.97 20.96
C GLU A 213 10.30 -3.89 22.07
N ALA A 214 11.08 -2.83 22.09
CA ALA A 214 12.20 -2.66 23.03
C ALA A 214 11.79 -2.26 24.46
N ASN A 215 10.55 -1.81 24.69
CA ASN A 215 10.11 -1.29 25.97
C ASN A 215 8.81 -1.97 26.46
N PRO A 216 8.88 -2.80 27.54
CA PRO A 216 7.71 -3.48 28.10
C PRO A 216 6.56 -2.57 28.56
N LEU A 217 6.83 -1.29 28.80
CA LEU A 217 5.84 -0.31 29.25
C LEU A 217 5.31 0.58 28.11
N ALA A 218 5.75 0.33 26.88
CA ALA A 218 5.39 1.15 25.75
C ALA A 218 4.03 0.78 25.14
N ILE A 219 3.32 1.81 24.69
CA ILE A 219 2.18 1.74 23.79
C ILE A 219 2.45 2.68 22.61
N GLY A 220 2.02 2.26 21.43
CA GLY A 220 2.09 3.07 20.23
C GLY A 220 1.00 2.68 19.24
N TYR A 221 1.09 3.23 18.05
CA TYR A 221 0.18 2.90 16.95
C TYR A 221 0.96 2.75 15.64
N ALA A 222 0.53 1.83 14.82
CA ALA A 222 1.14 1.54 13.53
C ALA A 222 0.09 1.13 12.48
N SER A 223 0.46 1.23 11.20
CA SER A 223 -0.32 0.62 10.13
C SER A 223 -0.42 -0.89 10.31
N LEU A 224 -1.62 -1.47 10.18
CA LEU A 224 -1.83 -2.91 10.21
C LEU A 224 -0.90 -3.63 9.23
N SER A 225 -0.73 -3.08 8.03
CA SER A 225 0.16 -3.62 6.99
C SER A 225 1.64 -3.69 7.38
N ALA A 226 2.05 -3.01 8.44
CA ALA A 226 3.44 -2.98 8.91
C ALA A 226 3.67 -3.79 10.18
N VAL A 227 2.60 -4.19 10.89
CA VAL A 227 2.72 -4.93 12.16
C VAL A 227 3.08 -6.39 11.88
N GLY A 228 4.18 -6.83 12.49
CA GLY A 228 4.64 -8.22 12.46
C GLY A 228 4.59 -8.85 13.85
N ASP A 229 5.28 -9.96 14.01
CA ASP A 229 5.28 -10.81 15.21
C ASP A 229 6.06 -10.22 16.40
N THR A 230 6.69 -9.05 16.28
CA THR A 230 7.59 -8.52 17.33
C THR A 230 6.87 -7.76 18.42
N VAL A 231 5.63 -7.31 18.16
CA VAL A 231 4.76 -6.61 19.09
C VAL A 231 3.40 -7.31 19.20
N ALA A 232 2.60 -6.96 20.21
CA ALA A 232 1.23 -7.41 20.35
C ALA A 232 0.26 -6.30 19.87
N MET A 233 -0.83 -6.67 19.23
CA MET A 233 -1.95 -5.77 18.94
C MET A 233 -2.99 -5.90 20.05
N VAL A 234 -3.52 -4.75 20.49
CA VAL A 234 -4.62 -4.65 21.44
C VAL A 234 -5.92 -4.48 20.65
N THR A 235 -6.98 -5.18 21.06
CA THR A 235 -8.31 -4.93 20.53
C THR A 235 -8.82 -3.55 20.97
N VAL A 236 -9.69 -2.95 20.17
CA VAL A 236 -10.32 -1.66 20.53
C VAL A 236 -11.82 -1.87 20.55
N GLU A 237 -12.44 -1.59 21.73
CA GLU A 237 -13.86 -1.87 21.96
C GLU A 237 -14.23 -3.35 21.73
N GLY A 238 -13.31 -4.27 22.03
CA GLY A 238 -13.46 -5.70 21.77
C GLY A 238 -13.29 -6.12 20.32
N VAL A 239 -12.91 -5.20 19.41
CA VAL A 239 -12.73 -5.47 17.98
C VAL A 239 -11.25 -5.56 17.65
N GLU A 240 -10.83 -6.66 17.03
CA GLU A 240 -9.46 -6.84 16.54
C GLU A 240 -9.20 -5.95 15.31
N CYS A 241 -7.98 -5.41 15.20
CA CYS A 241 -7.53 -4.75 13.98
C CYS A 241 -7.11 -5.82 12.97
N SER A 242 -7.99 -6.12 12.03
CA SER A 242 -7.77 -7.10 10.97
C SER A 242 -8.29 -6.59 9.63
N GLU A 243 -7.92 -7.26 8.53
CA GLU A 243 -8.43 -6.92 7.20
C GLU A 243 -9.97 -6.94 7.17
N ASP A 244 -10.57 -7.99 7.72
CA ASP A 244 -12.04 -8.17 7.73
C ASP A 244 -12.74 -7.05 8.50
N THR A 245 -12.24 -6.70 9.70
CA THR A 245 -12.85 -5.67 10.56
C THR A 245 -12.60 -4.25 10.07
N VAL A 246 -11.52 -4.02 9.32
CA VAL A 246 -11.28 -2.77 8.59
C VAL A 246 -12.24 -2.69 7.39
N LYS A 247 -12.40 -3.78 6.64
CA LYS A 247 -13.26 -3.85 5.47
C LYS A 247 -14.73 -3.63 5.81
N ASP A 248 -15.26 -4.27 6.84
CA ASP A 248 -16.66 -4.12 7.24
C ASP A 248 -16.93 -2.87 8.09
N GLY A 249 -15.86 -2.14 8.49
CA GLY A 249 -15.94 -0.89 9.26
C GLY A 249 -16.23 -1.10 10.74
N SER A 250 -16.17 -2.33 11.27
CA SER A 250 -16.31 -2.61 12.71
C SER A 250 -15.10 -2.08 13.51
N TYR A 251 -13.88 -2.19 12.97
CA TYR A 251 -12.71 -1.54 13.54
C TYR A 251 -12.70 -0.05 13.20
N LYS A 252 -12.83 0.80 14.22
CA LYS A 252 -13.08 2.24 14.01
C LYS A 252 -11.82 3.05 13.71
N ILE A 253 -10.64 2.59 14.15
CA ILE A 253 -9.38 3.33 13.95
C ILE A 253 -8.77 2.93 12.61
N GLN A 254 -9.40 3.38 11.52
CA GLN A 254 -9.00 3.08 10.14
C GLN A 254 -8.94 4.35 9.27
N ARG A 255 -8.25 4.24 8.14
CA ARG A 255 -7.96 5.38 7.27
C ARG A 255 -7.73 4.94 5.82
N PRO A 256 -7.84 5.86 4.82
CA PRO A 256 -7.46 5.55 3.45
C PRO A 256 -5.94 5.63 3.26
N PHE A 257 -5.43 4.79 2.34
CA PHE A 257 -4.19 5.01 1.61
C PHE A 257 -4.52 5.70 0.30
N VAL A 258 -3.87 6.84 0.07
CA VAL A 258 -4.23 7.77 -1.01
C VAL A 258 -3.01 8.06 -1.87
N PHE A 259 -3.17 7.91 -3.17
CA PHE A 259 -2.27 8.47 -4.17
C PHE A 259 -2.67 9.92 -4.43
N VAL A 260 -1.72 10.81 -4.36
CA VAL A 260 -1.92 12.26 -4.46
C VAL A 260 -1.26 12.76 -5.73
N THR A 261 -2.03 13.42 -6.59
CA THR A 261 -1.55 13.91 -7.89
C THR A 261 -1.83 15.40 -8.05
N ASN A 262 -0.99 16.12 -8.77
CA ASN A 262 -1.14 17.54 -9.00
C ASN A 262 -2.29 17.84 -9.98
N LYS A 263 -3.18 18.76 -9.65
CA LYS A 263 -4.33 19.13 -10.50
C LYS A 263 -3.96 19.93 -11.77
N SER A 264 -2.86 20.66 -11.71
CA SER A 264 -2.50 21.59 -12.78
C SER A 264 -1.62 20.97 -13.87
N VAL A 265 -1.18 19.72 -13.68
CA VAL A 265 -0.33 18.98 -14.62
C VAL A 265 -0.88 17.59 -14.82
N ALA A 266 -1.04 17.20 -16.07
CA ALA A 266 -1.40 15.82 -16.41
C ALA A 266 -0.24 14.88 -16.03
N LEU A 267 -0.58 13.71 -15.51
CA LEU A 267 0.41 12.65 -15.28
C LEU A 267 1.06 12.23 -16.60
N SER A 268 2.30 11.80 -16.52
CA SER A 268 2.94 11.08 -17.63
C SER A 268 2.21 9.76 -17.88
N GLU A 269 2.35 9.20 -19.09
CA GLU A 269 1.66 7.94 -19.45
C GLU A 269 2.01 6.81 -18.47
N GLN A 270 3.27 6.70 -18.04
CA GLN A 270 3.72 5.68 -17.10
C GLN A 270 3.17 5.92 -15.68
N ALA A 271 3.07 7.18 -15.22
CA ALA A 271 2.51 7.50 -13.91
C ALA A 271 1.00 7.25 -13.88
N GLN A 272 0.28 7.57 -14.96
CA GLN A 272 -1.14 7.26 -15.09
C GLN A 272 -1.37 5.76 -15.11
N ALA A 273 -0.57 5.01 -15.88
CA ALA A 273 -0.65 3.56 -15.92
C ALA A 273 -0.42 2.91 -14.55
N PHE A 274 0.50 3.46 -13.73
CA PHE A 274 0.70 2.98 -12.36
C PHE A 274 -0.51 3.26 -11.44
N VAL A 275 -1.14 4.44 -11.55
CA VAL A 275 -2.38 4.76 -10.82
C VAL A 275 -3.51 3.82 -11.25
N ASP A 276 -3.69 3.61 -12.56
CA ASP A 276 -4.72 2.73 -13.12
C ASP A 276 -4.50 1.28 -12.66
N PHE A 277 -3.25 0.81 -12.67
CA PHE A 277 -2.89 -0.51 -12.14
C PHE A 277 -3.22 -0.63 -10.65
N ALA A 278 -2.77 0.33 -9.82
CA ALA A 278 -2.97 0.30 -8.37
C ALA A 278 -4.45 0.32 -7.96
N THR A 279 -5.33 0.86 -8.82
CA THR A 279 -6.78 0.90 -8.63
C THR A 279 -7.53 -0.20 -9.39
N SER A 280 -6.82 -1.08 -10.09
CA SER A 280 -7.42 -2.19 -10.83
C SER A 280 -7.74 -3.38 -9.92
N LYS A 281 -8.57 -4.29 -10.42
CA LYS A 281 -8.82 -5.59 -9.76
C LYS A 281 -7.57 -6.48 -9.72
N ASP A 282 -6.68 -6.34 -10.69
CA ASP A 282 -5.43 -7.11 -10.76
C ASP A 282 -4.49 -6.79 -9.58
N ALA A 283 -4.57 -5.58 -9.03
CA ALA A 283 -3.80 -5.15 -7.86
C ALA A 283 -4.41 -5.57 -6.52
N ALA A 284 -5.67 -6.01 -6.49
CA ALA A 284 -6.37 -6.29 -5.23
C ALA A 284 -5.67 -7.35 -4.37
N ASP A 285 -5.24 -8.46 -4.97
CA ASP A 285 -4.55 -9.52 -4.24
C ASP A 285 -3.16 -9.09 -3.74
N LEU A 286 -2.48 -8.23 -4.48
CA LEU A 286 -1.19 -7.66 -4.07
C LEU A 286 -1.36 -6.75 -2.85
N ILE A 287 -2.38 -5.88 -2.86
CA ILE A 287 -2.70 -4.98 -1.75
C ILE A 287 -3.08 -5.81 -0.50
N ARG A 288 -3.89 -6.86 -0.66
CA ARG A 288 -4.28 -7.77 0.43
C ARG A 288 -3.07 -8.50 1.00
N THR A 289 -2.22 -9.05 0.15
CA THR A 289 -0.99 -9.74 0.59
C THR A 289 -0.04 -8.78 1.32
N ALA A 290 -0.06 -7.49 0.98
CA ALA A 290 0.68 -6.46 1.69
C ALA A 290 0.04 -6.01 3.01
N GLY A 291 -1.10 -6.60 3.43
CA GLY A 291 -1.78 -6.35 4.70
C GLY A 291 -2.69 -5.13 4.72
N ALA A 292 -3.18 -4.68 3.56
CA ALA A 292 -4.15 -3.59 3.45
C ALA A 292 -5.41 -4.06 2.71
N VAL A 293 -6.52 -3.34 2.87
CA VAL A 293 -7.82 -3.67 2.27
C VAL A 293 -7.96 -2.97 0.92
N PRO A 294 -8.02 -3.70 -0.21
CA PRO A 294 -8.23 -3.08 -1.52
C PRO A 294 -9.61 -2.42 -1.61
N VAL A 295 -9.73 -1.36 -2.40
CA VAL A 295 -11.01 -0.65 -2.62
C VAL A 295 -11.75 -1.11 -3.87
N ASN A 296 -11.07 -1.82 -4.77
CA ASN A 296 -11.62 -2.33 -6.04
C ASN A 296 -11.45 -3.85 -6.11
N GLU A 297 -12.47 -4.57 -5.69
CA GLU A 297 -12.54 -6.05 -5.72
C GLU A 297 -13.47 -6.58 -6.82
#